data_80b5000f1278f30a8cb8cbde8cc4ea8b
#
_entry.id   80b5000f1278f30a8cb8cbde8cc4ea8b
#
_cell.length_a   1.000
_cell.length_b   1.000
_cell.length_c   1.000
_cell.angle_alpha   90.00
_cell.angle_beta   90.00
_cell.angle_gamma   90.00
#
_symmetry.space_group_name_H-M   'P 1'
#
loop_
_entity.id
_entity.type
_entity.pdbx_description
1 polymer ?
#
loop_
_entity_poly.entity_id
_entity_poly.type
_entity_poly.pdbx_seq_one_letter_code
_entity_poly.pdbx_strand_id
1 'polypeptide(L)'
;GNARVFKNIPLRIPYQGELILRGEAVIGYRDFERINEEIPDADARYKNPRNLCSGSVRQLSSEVTARRNVRFYAFSLVRAEDVDFHNSRAFQLDWLKEQGFEVVEHYVVAPADIEAEVIKFSERIAQNDFPSDGLVLIYDDIRYGESLGRTAKFPRDSYAFKWADETRETTLREIEWSPSRTGLINPVAIFDPVELEGTTVSRASVHNISIMEELELGVGDRIEVYKANMIIPQIARNLTRSGVR
;
A
#
# COMPACT_ATOMS: atom_id res chain seq x y z
N GLY A 1 -13.03 -8.77 19.26
CA GLY A 1 -11.60 -8.81 19.31
C GLY A 1 -10.94 -7.46 19.08
N ASN A 2 -9.80 -7.45 18.43
CA ASN A 2 -8.91 -6.28 18.30
C ASN A 2 -9.55 -5.02 17.71
N ALA A 3 -10.54 -5.14 16.84
CA ALA A 3 -11.22 -3.97 16.27
C ALA A 3 -11.88 -3.05 17.32
N ARG A 4 -12.28 -3.57 18.47
CA ARG A 4 -12.89 -2.78 19.56
C ARG A 4 -11.91 -1.84 20.27
N VAL A 5 -10.62 -2.09 20.12
CA VAL A 5 -9.57 -1.29 20.73
C VAL A 5 -8.90 -0.31 19.76
N PHE A 6 -9.38 -0.24 18.54
CA PHE A 6 -8.97 0.80 17.59
C PHE A 6 -9.45 2.16 18.10
N LYS A 7 -8.58 3.16 18.04
CA LYS A 7 -8.83 4.47 18.68
C LYS A 7 -9.99 5.26 18.08
N ASN A 8 -10.33 4.99 16.82
CA ASN A 8 -11.28 5.81 16.06
C ASN A 8 -12.47 5.05 15.45
N ILE A 9 -12.66 3.78 15.80
CA ILE A 9 -13.91 3.08 15.43
C ILE A 9 -14.97 3.39 16.48
N PRO A 10 -16.12 3.98 16.11
CA PRO A 10 -17.20 4.25 17.05
C PRO A 10 -17.82 2.93 17.54
N LEU A 11 -18.06 2.84 18.85
CA LEU A 11 -18.72 1.67 19.44
C LEU A 11 -20.24 1.68 19.25
N ARG A 12 -20.81 2.85 18.96
CA ARG A 12 -22.21 3.08 18.66
C ARG A 12 -22.32 4.11 17.55
N ILE A 13 -23.31 3.95 16.70
CA ILE A 13 -23.58 4.85 15.57
C ILE A 13 -25.08 5.21 15.56
N PRO A 14 -25.47 6.37 14.99
CA PRO A 14 -26.88 6.76 14.85
C PRO A 14 -27.69 5.81 13.97
N TYR A 15 -27.11 5.30 12.90
CA TYR A 15 -27.79 4.38 11.99
C TYR A 15 -28.08 3.04 12.67
N GLN A 16 -29.32 2.55 12.57
CA GLN A 16 -29.78 1.34 13.25
C GLN A 16 -29.87 0.11 12.36
N GLY A 17 -29.70 0.27 11.04
CA GLY A 17 -29.72 -0.83 10.07
C GLY A 17 -28.42 -1.56 9.98
N GLU A 18 -28.36 -2.56 9.09
CA GLU A 18 -27.12 -3.25 8.76
C GLU A 18 -26.18 -2.33 7.96
N LEU A 19 -24.98 -2.15 8.45
CA LEU A 19 -23.94 -1.38 7.79
C LEU A 19 -22.75 -2.26 7.46
N ILE A 20 -22.38 -2.31 6.18
CA ILE A 20 -21.15 -2.96 5.71
C ILE A 20 -20.29 -1.90 5.02
N LEU A 21 -19.09 -1.72 5.51
CA LEU A 21 -18.12 -0.80 4.94
C LEU A 21 -16.74 -1.45 4.83
N ARG A 22 -15.89 -0.89 4.00
CA ARG A 22 -14.49 -1.28 3.88
C ARG A 22 -13.61 -0.11 4.27
N GLY A 23 -12.49 -0.44 4.87
CA GLY A 23 -11.49 0.54 5.24
C GLY A 23 -10.15 -0.11 5.46
N GLU A 24 -9.21 0.70 5.88
CA GLU A 24 -7.83 0.30 6.14
C GLU A 24 -7.44 0.61 7.57
N ALA A 25 -6.76 -0.35 8.20
CA ALA A 25 -6.13 -0.14 9.49
C ALA A 25 -4.71 0.39 9.27
N VAL A 26 -4.36 1.46 9.98
CA VAL A 26 -3.07 2.14 9.84
C VAL A 26 -2.46 2.49 11.19
N ILE A 27 -1.13 2.60 11.23
CA ILE A 27 -0.38 3.19 12.33
C ILE A 27 0.45 4.33 11.75
N GLY A 28 0.43 5.50 12.40
CA GLY A 28 1.18 6.66 11.97
C GLY A 28 2.69 6.51 12.21
N TYR A 29 3.49 7.31 11.51
CA TYR A 29 4.95 7.30 11.65
C TYR A 29 5.41 7.62 13.06
N ARG A 30 4.79 8.58 13.75
CA ARG A 30 5.12 8.94 15.13
C ARG A 30 4.90 7.79 16.11
N ASP A 31 3.78 7.10 15.99
CA ASP A 31 3.49 5.92 16.81
C ASP A 31 4.43 4.76 16.47
N PHE A 32 4.76 4.60 15.19
CA PHE A 32 5.73 3.60 14.73
C PHE A 32 7.12 3.82 15.37
N GLU A 33 7.62 5.04 15.34
CA GLU A 33 8.90 5.40 15.96
C GLU A 33 8.88 5.14 17.45
N ARG A 34 7.86 5.62 18.16
CA ARG A 34 7.71 5.41 19.60
C ARG A 34 7.68 3.93 19.98
N ILE A 35 6.91 3.12 19.27
CA ILE A 35 6.78 1.69 19.56
C ILE A 35 8.10 0.97 19.31
N ASN A 36 8.82 1.30 18.24
CA ASN A 36 10.11 0.70 17.95
C ASN A 36 11.18 1.10 18.99
N GLU A 37 11.16 2.32 19.50
CA GLU A 37 12.08 2.76 20.59
C GLU A 37 11.88 1.94 21.87
N GLU A 38 10.66 1.52 22.15
CA GLU A 38 10.31 0.68 23.31
C GLU A 38 10.79 -0.79 23.16
N ILE A 39 11.18 -1.23 21.96
CA ILE A 39 11.68 -2.58 21.71
C ILE A 39 13.21 -2.60 21.90
N PRO A 40 13.72 -3.28 22.96
CA PRO A 40 15.15 -3.26 23.27
C PRO A 40 16.01 -3.92 22.20
N ASP A 41 15.56 -5.03 21.64
CA ASP A 41 16.26 -5.76 20.60
C ASP A 41 16.04 -5.10 19.24
N ALA A 42 17.10 -4.56 18.67
CA ALA A 42 17.04 -3.90 17.36
C ALA A 42 16.58 -4.83 16.23
N ASP A 43 16.91 -6.12 16.32
CA ASP A 43 16.51 -7.12 15.30
C ASP A 43 15.03 -7.49 15.39
N ALA A 44 14.42 -7.27 16.56
CA ALA A 44 12.99 -7.49 16.77
C ALA A 44 12.11 -6.29 16.38
N ARG A 45 12.71 -5.14 16.04
CA ARG A 45 11.98 -3.94 15.64
C ARG A 45 11.28 -4.12 14.30
N TYR A 46 10.13 -3.47 14.18
CA TYR A 46 9.39 -3.47 12.93
C TYR A 46 10.09 -2.60 11.88
N LYS A 47 10.01 -3.01 10.62
CA LYS A 47 10.72 -2.36 9.50
C LYS A 47 10.00 -1.14 8.95
N ASN A 48 8.67 -1.13 9.02
CA ASN A 48 7.83 -0.02 8.55
C ASN A 48 6.46 -0.01 9.27
N PRO A 49 5.70 1.10 9.19
CA PRO A 49 4.39 1.19 9.83
C PRO A 49 3.38 0.14 9.36
N ARG A 50 3.45 -0.29 8.10
CA ARG A 50 2.57 -1.33 7.53
C ARG A 50 2.80 -2.68 8.21
N ASN A 51 4.04 -3.07 8.41
CA ASN A 51 4.40 -4.32 9.10
C ASN A 51 3.98 -4.28 10.57
N LEU A 52 4.20 -3.16 11.24
CA LEU A 52 3.73 -2.96 12.61
C LEU A 52 2.22 -3.07 12.71
N CYS A 53 1.48 -2.43 11.81
CA CYS A 53 0.02 -2.50 11.78
C CYS A 53 -0.49 -3.92 11.55
N SER A 54 0.05 -4.62 10.55
CA SER A 54 -0.28 -6.02 10.28
C SER A 54 -0.03 -6.92 11.48
N GLY A 55 1.09 -6.76 12.16
CA GLY A 55 1.41 -7.47 13.39
C GLY A 55 0.45 -7.14 14.53
N SER A 56 0.06 -5.86 14.62
CA SER A 56 -0.81 -5.36 15.69
C SER A 56 -2.24 -5.88 15.59
N VAL A 57 -2.82 -5.93 14.39
CA VAL A 57 -4.20 -6.41 14.20
C VAL A 57 -4.32 -7.93 14.39
N ARG A 58 -3.21 -8.66 14.32
CA ARG A 58 -3.13 -10.12 14.52
C ARG A 58 -2.77 -10.53 15.94
N GLN A 59 -2.58 -9.59 16.87
CA GLN A 59 -2.23 -9.90 18.24
C GLN A 59 -3.32 -10.77 18.91
N LEU A 60 -2.89 -11.72 19.70
CA LEU A 60 -3.79 -12.52 20.53
C LEU A 60 -4.39 -11.72 21.68
N SER A 61 -3.61 -10.78 22.22
CA SER A 61 -4.06 -9.86 23.26
C SER A 61 -4.49 -8.53 22.68
N SER A 62 -5.74 -8.16 22.90
CA SER A 62 -6.27 -6.84 22.51
C SER A 62 -5.63 -5.68 23.27
N GLU A 63 -5.04 -5.93 24.44
CA GLU A 63 -4.30 -4.92 25.20
C GLU A 63 -3.06 -4.42 24.44
N VAL A 64 -2.35 -5.34 23.81
CA VAL A 64 -1.18 -4.99 22.97
C VAL A 64 -1.62 -4.11 21.79
N THR A 65 -2.69 -4.49 21.12
CA THR A 65 -3.27 -3.70 20.01
C THR A 65 -3.73 -2.31 20.49
N ALA A 66 -4.34 -2.24 21.66
CA ALA A 66 -4.82 -0.98 22.24
C ALA A 66 -3.68 0.03 22.49
N ARG A 67 -2.51 -0.44 22.90
CA ARG A 67 -1.33 0.42 23.16
C ARG A 67 -0.68 0.95 21.89
N ARG A 68 -0.90 0.30 20.76
CA ARG A 68 -0.26 0.62 19.49
C ARG A 68 -0.96 1.69 18.67
N ASN A 69 -2.06 2.23 19.16
CA ASN A 69 -2.82 3.31 18.53
C ASN A 69 -3.19 3.02 17.06
N VAL A 70 -3.70 1.81 16.79
CA VAL A 70 -4.21 1.45 15.48
C VAL A 70 -5.44 2.27 15.17
N ARG A 71 -5.47 2.88 13.98
CA ARG A 71 -6.60 3.68 13.48
C ARG A 71 -7.19 3.04 12.25
N PHE A 72 -8.48 3.27 12.05
CA PHE A 72 -9.23 2.78 10.90
C PHE A 72 -9.75 3.95 10.07
N TYR A 73 -9.54 3.87 8.75
CA TYR A 73 -10.08 4.83 7.81
C TYR A 73 -10.96 4.13 6.80
N ALA A 74 -12.24 4.49 6.74
CA ALA A 74 -13.18 3.97 5.77
C ALA A 74 -12.89 4.55 4.37
N PHE A 75 -12.93 3.72 3.35
CA PHE A 75 -12.79 4.14 1.97
C PHE A 75 -13.94 3.71 1.05
N SER A 76 -14.83 2.86 1.50
CA SER A 76 -15.97 2.40 0.70
C SER A 76 -17.14 1.97 1.57
N LEU A 77 -18.33 2.43 1.24
CA LEU A 77 -19.56 1.90 1.77
C LEU A 77 -20.05 0.77 0.85
N VAL A 78 -20.25 -0.40 1.43
CA VAL A 78 -20.71 -1.59 0.67
C VAL A 78 -22.22 -1.72 0.74
N ARG A 79 -22.80 -1.54 1.93
CA ARG A 79 -24.24 -1.70 2.16
C ARG A 79 -24.73 -0.86 3.33
N ALA A 80 -25.80 -0.11 3.09
CA ALA A 80 -26.68 0.47 4.09
C ALA A 80 -28.06 0.63 3.47
N GLU A 81 -29.06 -0.04 4.05
CA GLU A 81 -30.43 -0.02 3.54
C GLU A 81 -31.19 1.24 3.99
N ASP A 82 -32.19 1.63 3.21
CA ASP A 82 -33.10 2.75 3.52
C ASP A 82 -32.45 4.12 3.64
N VAL A 83 -31.30 4.32 2.97
CA VAL A 83 -30.60 5.60 2.91
C VAL A 83 -30.45 6.02 1.44
N ASP A 84 -30.84 7.26 1.15
CA ASP A 84 -30.59 7.88 -0.15
C ASP A 84 -29.20 8.51 -0.18
N PHE A 85 -28.30 7.96 -1.00
CA PHE A 85 -26.95 8.46 -1.20
C PHE A 85 -26.83 9.37 -2.42
N HIS A 86 -27.94 9.77 -3.04
CA HIS A 86 -27.97 10.66 -4.20
C HIS A 86 -27.07 10.17 -5.37
N ASN A 87 -26.93 8.85 -5.51
CA ASN A 87 -26.06 8.24 -6.51
C ASN A 87 -24.62 8.75 -6.50
N SER A 88 -24.11 9.12 -5.33
CA SER A 88 -22.79 9.72 -5.15
C SER A 88 -21.94 8.96 -4.14
N ARG A 89 -20.72 8.57 -4.53
CA ARG A 89 -19.75 7.94 -3.63
C ARG A 89 -19.21 8.92 -2.59
N ALA A 90 -19.00 10.17 -2.97
CA ALA A 90 -18.60 11.21 -2.03
C ALA A 90 -19.66 11.41 -0.95
N PHE A 91 -20.93 11.38 -1.31
CA PHE A 91 -22.03 11.45 -0.35
C PHE A 91 -22.05 10.25 0.60
N GLN A 92 -21.75 9.04 0.11
CA GLN A 92 -21.61 7.85 0.96
C GLN A 92 -20.50 8.03 2.00
N LEU A 93 -19.33 8.56 1.61
CA LEU A 93 -18.23 8.80 2.54
C LEU A 93 -18.58 9.90 3.57
N ASP A 94 -19.24 10.97 3.15
CA ASP A 94 -19.69 12.02 4.05
C ASP A 94 -20.73 11.50 5.05
N TRP A 95 -21.63 10.63 4.61
CA TRP A 95 -22.57 9.96 5.49
C TRP A 95 -21.88 9.06 6.53
N LEU A 96 -20.81 8.34 6.15
CA LEU A 96 -20.00 7.57 7.09
C LEU A 96 -19.33 8.46 8.15
N LYS A 97 -18.91 9.68 7.79
CA LYS A 97 -18.44 10.67 8.78
C LYS A 97 -19.52 11.05 9.76
N GLU A 98 -20.74 11.26 9.30
CA GLU A 98 -21.90 11.57 10.17
C GLU A 98 -22.19 10.42 11.14
N GLN A 99 -21.90 9.17 10.76
CA GLN A 99 -22.01 8.02 11.65
C GLN A 99 -20.87 7.95 12.69
N GLY A 100 -19.83 8.75 12.55
CA GLY A 100 -18.70 8.80 13.47
C GLY A 100 -17.44 8.08 12.99
N PHE A 101 -17.41 7.56 11.78
CA PHE A 101 -16.19 6.98 11.20
C PHE A 101 -15.26 8.06 10.66
N GLU A 102 -13.97 7.87 10.82
CA GLU A 102 -13.00 8.60 10.01
C GLU A 102 -12.93 7.96 8.63
N VAL A 103 -12.93 8.79 7.59
CA VAL A 103 -12.85 8.35 6.21
C VAL A 103 -11.60 8.90 5.55
N VAL A 104 -11.16 8.23 4.48
CA VAL A 104 -10.04 8.70 3.67
C VAL A 104 -10.31 10.10 3.14
N GLU A 105 -9.26 10.91 3.03
CA GLU A 105 -9.36 12.23 2.39
C GLU A 105 -9.82 12.05 0.94
N HIS A 106 -10.84 12.80 0.54
CA HIS A 106 -11.45 12.67 -0.77
C HIS A 106 -12.03 14.00 -1.24
N TYR A 107 -12.01 14.19 -2.56
CA TYR A 107 -12.57 15.36 -3.24
C TYR A 107 -13.27 14.95 -4.51
N VAL A 108 -14.37 15.63 -4.83
CA VAL A 108 -15.03 15.53 -6.14
C VAL A 108 -14.38 16.52 -7.07
N VAL A 109 -13.91 16.05 -8.20
CA VAL A 109 -13.12 16.84 -9.16
C VAL A 109 -13.70 16.67 -10.56
N ALA A 110 -13.76 17.77 -11.32
CA ALA A 110 -14.09 17.70 -12.73
C ALA A 110 -12.93 17.06 -13.52
N PRO A 111 -13.20 16.34 -14.62
CA PRO A 111 -12.16 15.70 -15.42
C PRO A 111 -11.01 16.63 -15.84
N ALA A 112 -11.31 17.89 -16.14
CA ALA A 112 -10.32 18.88 -16.53
C ALA A 112 -9.33 19.27 -15.40
N ASP A 113 -9.70 19.04 -14.13
CA ASP A 113 -8.94 19.45 -12.97
C ASP A 113 -8.17 18.30 -12.32
N ILE A 114 -8.29 17.08 -12.83
CA ILE A 114 -7.71 15.86 -12.23
C ILE A 114 -6.20 16.01 -12.06
N GLU A 115 -5.48 16.44 -13.08
CA GLU A 115 -4.03 16.58 -13.04
C GLU A 115 -3.58 17.56 -11.95
N ALA A 116 -4.22 18.72 -11.87
CA ALA A 116 -3.93 19.72 -10.86
C ALA A 116 -4.22 19.20 -9.44
N GLU A 117 -5.29 18.46 -9.24
CA GLU A 117 -5.62 17.88 -7.94
C GLU A 117 -4.67 16.74 -7.53
N VAL A 118 -4.23 15.92 -8.47
CA VAL A 118 -3.21 14.89 -8.22
C VAL A 118 -1.91 15.53 -7.73
N ILE A 119 -1.47 16.62 -8.36
CA ILE A 119 -0.27 17.37 -7.94
C ILE A 119 -0.45 17.91 -6.51
N LYS A 120 -1.56 18.57 -6.21
CA LYS A 120 -1.85 19.10 -4.87
C LYS A 120 -1.86 17.99 -3.80
N PHE A 121 -2.44 16.84 -4.10
CA PHE A 121 -2.43 15.69 -3.21
C PHE A 121 -1.01 15.18 -2.95
N SER A 122 -0.19 15.07 -3.99
CA SER A 122 1.19 14.60 -3.85
C SER A 122 2.02 15.48 -2.92
N GLU A 123 1.84 16.78 -2.99
CA GLU A 123 2.52 17.73 -2.11
C GLU A 123 2.06 17.63 -0.65
N ARG A 124 0.77 17.40 -0.41
CA ARG A 124 0.22 17.27 0.94
C ARG A 124 0.55 15.95 1.61
N ILE A 125 0.56 14.86 0.85
CA ILE A 125 0.85 13.52 1.37
C ILE A 125 2.25 13.42 1.96
N ALA A 126 3.22 14.14 1.40
CA ALA A 126 4.57 14.22 1.96
C ALA A 126 4.61 14.74 3.41
N GLN A 127 3.58 15.46 3.86
CA GLN A 127 3.44 16.02 5.20
C GLN A 127 2.55 15.18 6.13
N ASN A 128 1.92 14.12 5.63
CA ASN A 128 1.05 13.27 6.43
C ASN A 128 1.84 12.34 7.35
N ASP A 129 1.28 12.10 8.53
CA ASP A 129 1.83 11.15 9.51
C ASP A 129 1.58 9.68 9.12
N PHE A 130 0.79 9.41 8.09
CA PHE A 130 0.48 8.07 7.62
C PHE A 130 1.15 7.75 6.29
N PRO A 131 1.65 6.50 6.11
CA PRO A 131 2.19 6.08 4.82
C PRO A 131 1.09 6.07 3.75
N SER A 132 1.42 6.59 2.57
CA SER A 132 0.55 6.55 1.40
C SER A 132 1.35 6.15 0.17
N ASP A 133 0.83 5.20 -0.61
CA ASP A 133 1.45 4.70 -1.84
C ASP A 133 0.79 5.25 -3.11
N GLY A 134 -0.25 6.07 -2.99
CA GLY A 134 -0.88 6.70 -4.13
C GLY A 134 -2.27 7.25 -3.88
N LEU A 135 -2.99 7.46 -4.98
CA LEU A 135 -4.37 7.91 -5.02
C LEU A 135 -5.25 6.91 -5.77
N VAL A 136 -6.53 6.92 -5.45
CA VAL A 136 -7.54 6.21 -6.24
C VAL A 136 -8.48 7.24 -6.87
N LEU A 137 -8.57 7.21 -8.20
CA LEU A 137 -9.59 7.93 -8.96
C LEU A 137 -10.77 6.99 -9.13
N ILE A 138 -11.94 7.43 -8.73
CA ILE A 138 -13.16 6.62 -8.83
C ILE A 138 -14.32 7.48 -9.36
N TYR A 139 -15.17 6.92 -10.17
CA TYR A 139 -16.38 7.63 -10.59
C TYR A 139 -17.28 7.90 -9.39
N ASP A 140 -17.68 9.16 -9.22
CA ASP A 140 -18.62 9.55 -8.16
C ASP A 140 -20.04 9.01 -8.44
N ASP A 141 -20.46 8.99 -9.71
CA ASP A 141 -21.72 8.39 -10.14
C ASP A 141 -21.69 6.87 -9.96
N ILE A 142 -22.43 6.38 -8.96
CA ILE A 142 -22.44 4.97 -8.58
C ILE A 142 -23.00 4.09 -9.71
N ARG A 143 -24.12 4.49 -10.32
CA ARG A 143 -24.77 3.69 -11.38
C ARG A 143 -23.90 3.60 -12.61
N TYR A 144 -23.27 4.72 -12.98
CA TYR A 144 -22.33 4.73 -14.10
C TYR A 144 -21.12 3.82 -13.81
N GLY A 145 -20.52 3.95 -12.64
CA GLY A 145 -19.40 3.10 -12.23
C GLY A 145 -19.74 1.61 -12.27
N GLU A 146 -20.89 1.23 -11.74
CA GLU A 146 -21.36 -0.16 -11.77
C GLU A 146 -21.64 -0.65 -13.22
N SER A 147 -22.11 0.22 -14.10
CA SER A 147 -22.35 -0.11 -15.51
C SER A 147 -21.09 -0.49 -16.29
N LEU A 148 -19.91 -0.05 -15.84
CA LEU A 148 -18.63 -0.41 -16.46
C LEU A 148 -18.20 -1.86 -16.16
N GLY A 149 -18.85 -2.49 -15.19
CA GLY A 149 -18.60 -3.88 -14.83
C GLY A 149 -17.27 -4.12 -14.12
N ARG A 150 -16.81 -5.34 -14.20
CA ARG A 150 -15.59 -5.81 -13.52
C ARG A 150 -14.70 -6.60 -14.47
N THR A 151 -13.40 -6.55 -14.23
CA THR A 151 -12.47 -7.58 -14.73
C THR A 151 -12.54 -8.80 -13.80
N ALA A 152 -11.79 -9.86 -14.09
CA ALA A 152 -11.70 -11.02 -13.22
C ALA A 152 -11.26 -10.69 -11.78
N LYS A 153 -10.51 -9.59 -11.60
CA LYS A 153 -9.92 -9.20 -10.30
C LYS A 153 -10.44 -7.87 -9.75
N PHE A 154 -10.76 -6.89 -10.61
CA PHE A 154 -11.01 -5.51 -10.20
C PHE A 154 -12.27 -4.92 -10.83
N PRO A 155 -13.00 -4.02 -10.13
CA PRO A 155 -14.02 -3.20 -10.75
C PRO A 155 -13.37 -2.22 -11.75
N ARG A 156 -14.13 -1.82 -12.77
CA ARG A 156 -13.67 -0.89 -13.80
C ARG A 156 -14.01 0.57 -13.51
N ASP A 157 -14.65 0.83 -12.39
CA ASP A 157 -15.05 2.18 -11.94
C ASP A 157 -13.94 2.99 -11.29
N SER A 158 -12.78 2.39 -11.10
CA SER A 158 -11.67 3.02 -10.38
C SER A 158 -10.31 2.82 -11.08
N TYR A 159 -9.44 3.77 -10.88
CA TYR A 159 -8.06 3.75 -11.35
C TYR A 159 -7.11 4.10 -10.20
N ALA A 160 -6.18 3.22 -9.91
CA ALA A 160 -5.15 3.46 -8.90
C ALA A 160 -3.97 4.21 -9.52
N PHE A 161 -3.69 5.40 -9.01
CA PHE A 161 -2.54 6.20 -9.36
C PHE A 161 -1.51 6.08 -8.25
N LYS A 162 -0.42 5.34 -8.50
CA LYS A 162 0.66 5.14 -7.54
C LYS A 162 1.73 6.20 -7.70
N TRP A 163 2.29 6.66 -6.56
CA TRP A 163 3.50 7.46 -6.57
C TRP A 163 4.66 6.65 -7.14
N ALA A 164 5.68 7.35 -7.63
CA ALA A 164 6.92 6.69 -8.01
C ALA A 164 7.49 5.92 -6.81
N ASP A 165 7.86 4.67 -7.05
CA ASP A 165 8.51 3.85 -6.02
C ASP A 165 9.88 4.45 -5.64
N GLU A 166 10.27 4.28 -4.38
CA GLU A 166 11.63 4.57 -3.95
C GLU A 166 12.58 3.65 -4.72
N THR A 167 13.58 4.22 -5.36
CA THR A 167 14.59 3.48 -6.10
C THR A 167 15.99 3.73 -5.55
N ARG A 168 16.88 2.74 -5.71
CA ARG A 168 18.30 2.86 -5.38
C ARG A 168 19.14 2.23 -6.49
N GLU A 169 20.27 2.85 -6.75
CA GLU A 169 21.28 2.28 -7.62
C GLU A 169 22.22 1.37 -6.84
N THR A 170 22.57 0.25 -7.45
CA THR A 170 23.53 -0.70 -6.88
C THR A 170 24.26 -1.44 -8.00
N THR A 171 25.21 -2.28 -7.63
CA THR A 171 25.99 -3.08 -8.57
C THR A 171 25.58 -4.54 -8.51
N LEU A 172 25.23 -5.12 -9.65
CA LEU A 172 24.92 -6.54 -9.77
C LEU A 172 26.19 -7.36 -9.56
N ARG A 173 26.18 -8.27 -8.60
CA ARG A 173 27.36 -9.10 -8.24
C ARG A 173 27.28 -10.51 -8.76
N GLU A 174 26.07 -11.10 -8.79
CA GLU A 174 25.85 -12.49 -9.14
C GLU A 174 24.42 -12.72 -9.60
N ILE A 175 24.22 -13.72 -10.44
CA ILE A 175 22.91 -14.32 -10.72
C ILE A 175 22.90 -15.72 -10.13
N GLU A 176 22.12 -15.94 -9.09
CA GLU A 176 21.91 -17.24 -8.48
C GLU A 176 20.73 -17.95 -9.14
N TRP A 177 20.91 -19.23 -9.46
CA TRP A 177 19.91 -20.07 -10.06
C TRP A 177 19.33 -21.04 -9.03
N SER A 178 18.11 -20.79 -8.60
CA SER A 178 17.45 -21.60 -7.58
C SER A 178 16.26 -22.38 -8.13
N PRO A 179 16.15 -23.68 -7.86
CA PRO A 179 14.98 -24.44 -8.23
C PRO A 179 13.79 -24.04 -7.34
N SER A 180 12.65 -23.76 -7.96
CA SER A 180 11.40 -23.55 -7.25
C SER A 180 10.80 -24.89 -6.77
N ARG A 181 9.76 -24.81 -5.93
CA ARG A 181 9.01 -26.00 -5.50
C ARG A 181 8.38 -26.79 -6.64
N THR A 182 8.16 -26.12 -7.79
CA THR A 182 7.59 -26.74 -9.00
C THR A 182 8.66 -27.25 -9.96
N GLY A 183 9.94 -27.18 -9.60
CA GLY A 183 11.06 -27.60 -10.44
C GLY A 183 11.51 -26.57 -11.47
N LEU A 184 10.88 -25.41 -11.56
CA LEU A 184 11.32 -24.32 -12.41
C LEU A 184 12.57 -23.64 -11.81
N ILE A 185 13.54 -23.35 -12.65
CA ILE A 185 14.74 -22.62 -12.25
C ILE A 185 14.47 -21.12 -12.38
N ASN A 186 14.54 -20.42 -11.26
CA ASN A 186 14.32 -18.97 -11.21
C ASN A 186 15.64 -18.25 -10.96
N PRO A 187 15.97 -17.26 -11.80
CA PRO A 187 17.12 -16.41 -11.55
C PRO A 187 16.85 -15.42 -10.40
N VAL A 188 17.83 -15.29 -9.52
CA VAL A 188 17.83 -14.32 -8.42
C VAL A 188 19.06 -13.44 -8.57
N ALA A 189 18.86 -12.14 -8.72
CA ALA A 189 19.92 -11.17 -8.77
C ALA A 189 20.46 -10.89 -7.35
N ILE A 190 21.77 -10.98 -7.18
CA ILE A 190 22.48 -10.62 -5.97
C ILE A 190 23.30 -9.37 -6.25
N PHE A 191 23.13 -8.35 -5.42
CA PHE A 191 23.76 -7.05 -5.61
C PHE A 191 24.27 -6.48 -4.27
N ASP A 192 25.06 -5.42 -4.35
CA ASP A 192 25.53 -4.74 -3.16
C ASP A 192 24.34 -4.24 -2.31
N PRO A 193 24.37 -4.43 -0.98
CA PRO A 193 23.26 -4.05 -0.11
C PRO A 193 22.89 -2.57 -0.24
N VAL A 194 21.60 -2.29 -0.33
CA VAL A 194 21.03 -0.93 -0.35
C VAL A 194 19.84 -0.84 0.58
N GLU A 195 19.61 0.36 1.11
CA GLU A 195 18.44 0.66 1.93
C GLU A 195 17.25 1.00 1.02
N LEU A 196 16.15 0.24 1.15
CA LEU A 196 14.89 0.46 0.46
C LEU A 196 13.72 0.27 1.42
N GLU A 197 12.82 1.24 1.46
CA GLU A 197 11.61 1.18 2.28
C GLU A 197 11.89 0.75 3.74
N GLY A 198 12.96 1.31 4.32
CA GLY A 198 13.37 1.05 5.70
C GLY A 198 14.02 -0.30 5.95
N THR A 199 14.40 -1.04 4.92
CA THR A 199 15.10 -2.32 5.04
C THR A 199 16.33 -2.39 4.16
N THR A 200 17.32 -3.20 4.55
CA THR A 200 18.49 -3.51 3.71
C THR A 200 18.14 -4.64 2.75
N VAL A 201 18.35 -4.41 1.46
CA VAL A 201 18.03 -5.34 0.38
C VAL A 201 19.29 -5.63 -0.42
N SER A 202 19.55 -6.91 -0.70
CA SER A 202 20.68 -7.38 -1.50
C SER A 202 20.30 -8.44 -2.53
N ARG A 203 19.04 -8.82 -2.61
CA ARG A 203 18.54 -9.87 -3.49
C ARG A 203 17.21 -9.46 -4.12
N ALA A 204 17.02 -9.77 -5.39
CA ALA A 204 15.77 -9.57 -6.10
C ALA A 204 15.50 -10.72 -7.08
N SER A 205 14.26 -11.23 -7.10
CA SER A 205 13.84 -12.18 -8.12
C SER A 205 13.79 -11.52 -9.49
N VAL A 206 14.30 -12.21 -10.49
CA VAL A 206 14.22 -11.79 -11.91
C VAL A 206 13.08 -12.53 -12.63
N HIS A 207 12.29 -13.30 -11.90
CA HIS A 207 11.12 -14.07 -12.33
C HIS A 207 11.44 -15.17 -13.36
N ASN A 208 12.02 -14.82 -14.50
CA ASN A 208 12.35 -15.77 -15.57
C ASN A 208 13.50 -15.26 -16.45
N ILE A 209 13.98 -16.14 -17.33
CA ILE A 209 15.10 -15.84 -18.25
C ILE A 209 14.74 -14.71 -19.22
N SER A 210 13.51 -14.65 -19.71
CA SER A 210 13.11 -13.62 -20.68
C SER A 210 13.24 -12.21 -20.10
N ILE A 211 12.88 -12.00 -18.85
CA ILE A 211 13.05 -10.71 -18.18
C ILE A 211 14.54 -10.40 -17.98
N MET A 212 15.35 -11.40 -17.66
CA MET A 212 16.79 -11.23 -17.55
C MET A 212 17.42 -10.80 -18.90
N GLU A 213 16.95 -11.36 -20.00
CA GLU A 213 17.39 -11.01 -21.36
C GLU A 213 16.92 -9.62 -21.78
N GLU A 214 15.66 -9.25 -21.48
CA GLU A 214 15.14 -7.89 -21.73
C GLU A 214 15.93 -6.81 -20.99
N LEU A 215 16.33 -7.09 -19.75
CA LEU A 215 17.16 -6.21 -18.95
C LEU A 215 18.63 -6.25 -19.32
N GLU A 216 19.05 -7.18 -20.18
CA GLU A 216 20.45 -7.38 -20.60
C GLU A 216 21.41 -7.46 -19.40
N LEU A 217 21.00 -8.18 -18.34
CA LEU A 217 21.75 -8.24 -17.09
C LEU A 217 23.08 -8.93 -17.24
N GLY A 218 24.14 -8.28 -16.76
CA GLY A 218 25.48 -8.82 -16.66
C GLY A 218 26.12 -8.50 -15.31
N VAL A 219 26.95 -9.39 -14.81
CA VAL A 219 27.69 -9.17 -13.54
C VAL A 219 28.56 -7.93 -13.68
N GLY A 220 28.49 -7.05 -12.68
CA GLY A 220 29.17 -5.76 -12.66
C GLY A 220 28.33 -4.59 -13.18
N ASP A 221 27.15 -4.85 -13.72
CA ASP A 221 26.25 -3.80 -14.19
C ASP A 221 25.73 -2.94 -13.02
N ARG A 222 25.56 -1.64 -13.31
CA ARG A 222 24.82 -0.73 -12.44
C ARG A 222 23.33 -0.92 -12.71
N ILE A 223 22.59 -1.28 -11.70
CA ILE A 223 21.16 -1.54 -11.76
C ILE A 223 20.40 -0.62 -10.80
N GLU A 224 19.15 -0.34 -11.14
CA GLU A 224 18.22 0.38 -10.27
C GLU A 224 17.22 -0.63 -9.71
N VAL A 225 17.10 -0.64 -8.39
CA VAL A 225 16.22 -1.58 -7.67
C VAL A 225 15.16 -0.83 -6.88
N TYR A 226 14.01 -1.47 -6.69
CA TYR A 226 12.87 -0.96 -5.93
C TYR A 226 12.14 -2.10 -5.23
N LYS A 227 11.19 -1.77 -4.37
CA LYS A 227 10.29 -2.76 -3.78
C LYS A 227 8.89 -2.63 -4.37
N ALA A 228 8.47 -3.60 -5.16
CA ALA A 228 7.09 -3.69 -5.61
C ALA A 228 6.16 -3.86 -4.40
N ASN A 229 5.10 -3.04 -4.35
CA ASN A 229 4.15 -3.00 -3.24
C ASN A 229 4.82 -2.80 -1.86
N MET A 230 5.95 -2.09 -1.80
CA MET A 230 6.75 -1.84 -0.59
C MET A 230 7.33 -3.09 0.08
N ILE A 231 7.25 -4.25 -0.55
CA ILE A 231 7.59 -5.54 0.07
C ILE A 231 8.59 -6.35 -0.77
N ILE A 232 8.36 -6.46 -2.08
CA ILE A 232 9.08 -7.41 -2.96
C ILE A 232 10.18 -6.70 -3.73
N PRO A 233 11.47 -7.00 -3.46
CA PRO A 233 12.57 -6.42 -4.22
C PRO A 233 12.53 -6.84 -5.69
N GLN A 234 12.71 -5.87 -6.59
CA GLN A 234 12.75 -6.06 -8.03
C GLN A 234 13.76 -5.13 -8.69
N ILE A 235 14.23 -5.50 -9.88
CA ILE A 235 15.06 -4.64 -10.72
C ILE A 235 14.14 -3.80 -11.60
N ALA A 236 14.25 -2.47 -11.49
CA ALA A 236 13.50 -1.54 -12.34
C ALA A 236 14.13 -1.43 -13.73
N ARG A 237 15.45 -1.31 -13.79
CA ARG A 237 16.22 -1.18 -15.04
C ARG A 237 17.70 -1.45 -14.82
N ASN A 238 18.37 -1.77 -15.92
CA ASN A 238 19.82 -1.85 -16.00
C ASN A 238 20.35 -0.54 -16.60
N LEU A 239 21.16 0.18 -15.84
CA LEU A 239 21.70 1.49 -16.22
C LEU A 239 22.92 1.38 -17.17
N THR A 240 23.68 0.30 -17.04
CA THR A 240 24.94 0.13 -17.79
C THR A 240 24.76 -0.67 -19.07
N ARG A 241 23.93 -1.74 -19.02
CA ARG A 241 23.70 -2.67 -20.14
C ARG A 241 25.00 -3.10 -20.81
N SER A 242 25.96 -3.56 -20.01
CA SER A 242 27.28 -3.92 -20.53
C SER A 242 27.24 -5.07 -21.53
N GLY A 243 26.18 -5.86 -21.55
CA GLY A 243 26.04 -7.00 -22.44
C GLY A 243 27.06 -8.11 -22.19
N VAL A 244 27.79 -8.04 -21.08
CA VAL A 244 28.72 -9.11 -20.67
C VAL A 244 27.89 -10.28 -20.20
N ARG A 245 27.76 -11.28 -21.05
CA ARG A 245 27.10 -12.57 -20.81
C ARG A 245 27.98 -13.51 -20.03
#